data_7b7c5ced1ba3cdbd75184b7db5a90a64
#
_entry.id   7b7c5ced1ba3cdbd75184b7db5a90a64
#
_cell.length_a   1.000
_cell.length_b   1.000
_cell.length_c   1.000
_cell.angle_alpha   90.00
_cell.angle_beta   90.00
_cell.angle_gamma   90.00
#
_symmetry.space_group_name_H-M   'P 1'
#
loop_
_entity.id
_entity.type
_entity.pdbx_description
1 polymer ?
#
loop_
_entity_poly.entity_id
_entity_poly.type
_entity_poly.pdbx_seq_one_letter_code
_entity_poly.pdbx_strand_id
1 'polypeptide(L)'
;EKLNAAVEAWQANGLQPQEDDTPKRVIKNQLFVTLGYAAHFAFKRIREECERRSELGGVVKDYSSTILIGIAKRFPFGVFCASFNIGDGAIGVMHSDGSAQLLCEPDGGDFSGQTRFLSQDTVTQDELLKRLKFSMVTDFSGLYLMTDGISDPYFQTDKGMEMPERWAKLIQDIEDEAALSQRDSDSGRRLVSWLDFWS
;
A
#
# COMPACT_ATOMS: atom_id res chain seq x y z
N GLU A 1 3.57 -20.49 -6.80
CA GLU A 1 4.27 -21.01 -7.99
C GLU A 1 3.90 -20.22 -9.26
N LYS A 2 2.63 -20.10 -9.64
CA LYS A 2 2.18 -19.39 -10.86
C LYS A 2 2.63 -17.93 -10.94
N LEU A 3 2.57 -17.18 -9.81
CA LEU A 3 3.04 -15.80 -9.75
C LEU A 3 4.54 -15.72 -10.03
N ASN A 4 5.35 -16.60 -9.43
CA ASN A 4 6.79 -16.60 -9.62
C ASN A 4 7.16 -16.84 -11.09
N ALA A 5 6.60 -17.89 -11.70
CA ALA A 5 6.84 -18.19 -13.10
C ALA A 5 6.45 -17.02 -14.03
N ALA A 6 5.36 -16.32 -13.73
CA ALA A 6 4.95 -15.15 -14.51
C ALA A 6 5.90 -13.95 -14.32
N VAL A 7 6.43 -13.74 -13.11
CA VAL A 7 7.42 -12.68 -12.84
C VAL A 7 8.75 -12.98 -13.55
N GLU A 8 9.20 -14.23 -13.53
CA GLU A 8 10.39 -14.69 -14.25
C GLU A 8 10.25 -14.53 -15.78
N ALA A 9 9.07 -14.89 -16.31
CA ALA A 9 8.78 -14.70 -17.72
C ALA A 9 8.71 -13.20 -18.12
N TRP A 10 8.16 -12.36 -17.27
CA TRP A 10 8.15 -10.91 -17.50
C TRP A 10 9.57 -10.35 -17.51
N GLN A 11 10.42 -10.74 -16.57
CA GLN A 11 11.84 -10.38 -16.57
C GLN A 11 12.57 -10.84 -17.83
N ALA A 12 12.36 -12.08 -18.26
CA ALA A 12 12.97 -12.62 -19.47
C ALA A 12 12.58 -11.85 -20.73
N ASN A 13 11.40 -11.26 -20.77
CA ASN A 13 10.90 -10.38 -21.83
C ASN A 13 11.45 -8.93 -21.75
N GLY A 14 12.40 -8.65 -20.86
CA GLY A 14 13.07 -7.36 -20.72
C GLY A 14 12.26 -6.29 -20.00
N LEU A 15 11.22 -6.66 -19.24
CA LEU A 15 10.33 -5.77 -18.48
C LEU A 15 9.62 -4.67 -19.31
N GLN A 16 9.73 -4.73 -20.65
CA GLN A 16 9.17 -3.74 -21.56
C GLN A 16 7.68 -4.03 -21.85
N PRO A 17 6.88 -2.99 -22.12
CA PRO A 17 5.54 -3.17 -22.64
C PRO A 17 5.64 -3.83 -24.02
N GLN A 18 5.03 -4.98 -24.19
CA GLN A 18 4.89 -5.66 -25.48
C GLN A 18 3.42 -5.73 -25.88
N GLU A 19 3.12 -5.86 -27.18
CA GLU A 19 1.74 -6.00 -27.68
C GLU A 19 1.01 -7.20 -27.07
N ASP A 20 1.72 -8.31 -26.77
CA ASP A 20 1.20 -9.45 -26.03
C ASP A 20 1.85 -9.55 -24.63
N ASP A 21 1.31 -8.83 -23.68
CA ASP A 21 1.82 -8.77 -22.31
C ASP A 21 1.21 -9.89 -21.42
N THR A 22 1.25 -11.12 -21.94
CA THR A 22 0.74 -12.31 -21.24
C THR A 22 1.31 -12.46 -19.82
N PRO A 23 2.63 -12.30 -19.55
CA PRO A 23 3.16 -12.40 -18.19
C PRO A 23 2.55 -11.39 -17.23
N LYS A 24 2.44 -10.11 -17.61
CA LYS A 24 1.81 -9.08 -16.76
C LYS A 24 0.33 -9.37 -16.50
N ARG A 25 -0.38 -9.87 -17.51
CA ARG A 25 -1.77 -10.28 -17.31
C ARG A 25 -1.91 -11.43 -16.31
N VAL A 26 -1.00 -12.40 -16.37
CA VAL A 26 -0.95 -13.49 -15.39
C VAL A 26 -0.61 -12.98 -14.01
N ILE A 27 0.38 -12.08 -13.88
CA ILE A 27 0.72 -11.41 -12.62
C ILE A 27 -0.52 -10.72 -12.04
N LYS A 28 -1.16 -9.86 -12.84
CA LYS A 28 -2.35 -9.11 -12.41
C LYS A 28 -3.50 -10.02 -11.95
N ASN A 29 -3.73 -11.11 -12.66
CA ASN A 29 -4.73 -12.10 -12.28
C ASN A 29 -4.37 -12.82 -10.96
N GLN A 30 -3.10 -13.19 -10.75
CA GLN A 30 -2.66 -13.83 -9.50
C GLN A 30 -2.75 -12.85 -8.32
N LEU A 31 -2.37 -11.59 -8.51
CA LEU A 31 -2.55 -10.55 -7.50
C LEU A 31 -4.03 -10.32 -7.18
N PHE A 32 -4.89 -10.28 -8.20
CA PHE A 32 -6.33 -10.16 -8.01
C PHE A 32 -6.90 -11.31 -7.17
N VAL A 33 -6.54 -12.56 -7.49
CA VAL A 33 -6.96 -13.73 -6.72
C VAL A 33 -6.47 -13.67 -5.27
N THR A 34 -5.33 -13.05 -5.01
CA THR A 34 -4.76 -12.97 -3.64
C THR A 34 -5.25 -11.72 -2.91
N LEU A 35 -5.01 -10.54 -3.46
CA LEU A 35 -5.25 -9.24 -2.79
C LEU A 35 -6.70 -8.77 -2.97
N GLY A 36 -7.25 -8.93 -4.17
CA GLY A 36 -8.63 -8.56 -4.46
C GLY A 36 -9.61 -9.40 -3.65
N TYR A 37 -9.39 -10.71 -3.55
CA TYR A 37 -10.20 -11.53 -2.66
C TYR A 37 -10.02 -11.20 -1.19
N ALA A 38 -8.82 -10.84 -0.74
CA ALA A 38 -8.61 -10.40 0.64
C ALA A 38 -9.44 -9.15 0.96
N ALA A 39 -9.46 -8.15 0.08
CA ALA A 39 -10.29 -6.95 0.23
C ALA A 39 -11.79 -7.28 0.21
N HIS A 40 -12.23 -8.13 -0.73
CA HIS A 40 -13.62 -8.58 -0.79
C HIS A 40 -14.04 -9.32 0.49
N PHE A 41 -13.18 -10.21 1.00
CA PHE A 41 -13.43 -10.91 2.26
C PHE A 41 -13.49 -9.96 3.45
N ALA A 42 -12.59 -8.97 3.53
CA ALA A 42 -12.62 -7.97 4.58
C ALA A 42 -13.97 -7.22 4.58
N PHE A 43 -14.43 -6.76 3.43
CA PHE A 43 -15.73 -6.11 3.30
C PHE A 43 -16.89 -7.04 3.69
N LYS A 44 -16.85 -8.30 3.26
CA LYS A 44 -17.87 -9.30 3.64
C LYS A 44 -17.95 -9.47 5.17
N ARG A 45 -16.80 -9.55 5.85
CA ARG A 45 -16.74 -9.64 7.32
C ARG A 45 -17.28 -8.40 8.01
N ILE A 46 -17.01 -7.21 7.48
CA ILE A 46 -17.59 -5.96 7.97
C ILE A 46 -19.13 -6.01 7.88
N ARG A 47 -19.67 -6.43 6.74
CA ARG A 47 -21.13 -6.57 6.56
C ARG A 47 -21.73 -7.57 7.53
N GLU A 48 -21.16 -8.75 7.66
CA GLU A 48 -21.64 -9.80 8.59
C GLU A 48 -21.64 -9.29 10.03
N GLU A 49 -20.62 -8.54 10.45
CA GLU A 49 -20.57 -7.95 11.78
C GLU A 49 -21.59 -6.83 11.97
N CYS A 50 -21.79 -6.00 10.95
CA CYS A 50 -22.83 -4.96 10.96
C CYS A 50 -24.23 -5.59 11.07
N GLU A 51 -24.52 -6.63 10.28
CA GLU A 51 -25.79 -7.36 10.35
C GLU A 51 -26.03 -7.98 11.73
N ARG A 52 -24.98 -8.57 12.32
CA ARG A 52 -25.03 -9.13 13.68
C ARG A 52 -25.31 -8.08 14.76
N ARG A 53 -24.89 -6.84 14.55
CA ARG A 53 -25.10 -5.72 15.48
C ARG A 53 -26.25 -4.79 15.09
N SER A 54 -27.04 -5.13 14.09
CA SER A 54 -28.13 -4.29 13.58
C SER A 54 -29.17 -3.93 14.65
N GLU A 55 -29.42 -4.82 15.62
CA GLU A 55 -30.29 -4.57 16.76
C GLU A 55 -29.78 -3.42 17.67
N LEU A 56 -28.47 -3.09 17.60
CA LEU A 56 -27.85 -1.98 18.31
C LEU A 56 -27.84 -0.69 17.49
N GLY A 57 -28.47 -0.69 16.31
CA GLY A 57 -28.56 0.48 15.43
C GLY A 57 -27.33 0.75 14.57
N GLY A 58 -26.34 -0.15 14.53
CA GLY A 58 -25.14 -0.02 13.70
C GLY A 58 -25.49 -0.12 12.21
N VAL A 59 -24.89 0.76 11.40
CA VAL A 59 -24.97 0.73 9.94
C VAL A 59 -23.59 0.52 9.33
N VAL A 60 -23.51 -0.02 8.10
CA VAL A 60 -22.22 -0.33 7.44
C VAL A 60 -21.28 0.88 7.42
N LYS A 61 -21.82 2.08 7.30
CA LYS A 61 -21.04 3.33 7.31
C LYS A 61 -20.24 3.55 8.61
N ASP A 62 -20.73 3.05 9.74
CA ASP A 62 -20.05 3.19 11.05
C ASP A 62 -18.78 2.34 11.12
N TYR A 63 -18.61 1.40 10.19
CA TYR A 63 -17.45 0.51 10.05
C TYR A 63 -16.59 0.88 8.83
N SER A 64 -16.70 2.13 8.36
CA SER A 64 -15.88 2.62 7.25
C SER A 64 -14.40 2.42 7.57
N SER A 65 -13.66 1.82 6.65
CA SER A 65 -12.24 1.51 6.81
C SER A 65 -11.52 1.63 5.48
N THR A 66 -10.29 2.04 5.54
CA THR A 66 -9.32 1.94 4.44
C THR A 66 -8.58 0.62 4.50
N ILE A 67 -7.89 0.25 3.43
CA ILE A 67 -7.05 -0.95 3.38
C ILE A 67 -5.83 -0.70 2.51
N LEU A 68 -4.64 -0.94 3.06
CA LEU A 68 -3.38 -0.92 2.34
C LEU A 68 -2.71 -2.29 2.46
N ILE A 69 -2.31 -2.85 1.33
CA ILE A 69 -1.58 -4.12 1.29
C ILE A 69 -0.36 -3.95 0.39
N GLY A 70 0.83 -4.26 0.92
CA GLY A 70 2.08 -4.29 0.19
C GLY A 70 2.69 -5.69 0.18
N ILE A 71 3.29 -6.07 -0.94
CA ILE A 71 4.06 -7.30 -1.09
C ILE A 71 5.43 -6.92 -1.60
N ALA A 72 6.48 -7.45 -0.95
CA ALA A 72 7.83 -7.42 -1.45
C ALA A 72 8.37 -8.85 -1.49
N LYS A 73 8.81 -9.31 -2.65
CA LYS A 73 9.37 -10.63 -2.85
C LYS A 73 10.69 -10.56 -3.60
N ARG A 74 11.74 -11.10 -3.00
CA ARG A 74 13.07 -11.15 -3.60
C ARG A 74 13.17 -12.25 -4.66
N PHE A 75 13.75 -11.91 -5.80
CA PHE A 75 14.19 -12.78 -6.88
C PHE A 75 15.69 -12.58 -7.11
N PRO A 76 16.37 -13.47 -7.87
CA PRO A 76 17.80 -13.30 -8.16
C PRO A 76 18.14 -11.99 -8.91
N PHE A 77 17.17 -11.42 -9.60
CA PHE A 77 17.29 -10.24 -10.46
C PHE A 77 16.67 -8.97 -9.88
N GLY A 78 16.20 -9.00 -8.62
CA GLY A 78 15.60 -7.83 -7.97
C GLY A 78 14.49 -8.20 -6.99
N VAL A 79 13.73 -7.19 -6.56
CA VAL A 79 12.58 -7.37 -5.68
C VAL A 79 11.31 -7.04 -6.44
N PHE A 80 10.44 -8.02 -6.57
CA PHE A 80 9.08 -7.80 -7.06
C PHE A 80 8.27 -7.15 -5.95
N CYS A 81 7.77 -5.94 -6.23
CA CYS A 81 6.89 -5.18 -5.36
C CYS A 81 5.49 -5.13 -5.95
N ALA A 82 4.48 -5.35 -5.13
CA ALA A 82 3.09 -5.18 -5.53
C ALA A 82 2.30 -4.47 -4.44
N SER A 83 1.29 -3.73 -4.84
CA SER A 83 0.42 -2.97 -3.93
C SER A 83 -1.04 -3.10 -4.30
N PHE A 84 -1.86 -2.92 -3.29
CA PHE A 84 -3.30 -2.74 -3.38
C PHE A 84 -3.74 -1.77 -2.29
N ASN A 85 -4.53 -0.75 -2.65
CA ASN A 85 -5.09 0.17 -1.67
C ASN A 85 -6.53 0.55 -1.98
N ILE A 86 -7.30 0.80 -0.94
CA ILE A 86 -8.55 1.56 -0.91
C ILE A 86 -8.40 2.57 0.22
N GLY A 87 -8.43 3.84 -0.10
CA GLY A 87 -8.23 4.94 0.83
C GLY A 87 -7.09 5.87 0.45
N ASP A 88 -6.89 6.89 1.25
CA ASP A 88 -5.97 8.01 1.04
C ASP A 88 -4.53 7.77 1.56
N GLY A 89 -4.26 6.59 2.10
CA GLY A 89 -2.89 6.19 2.41
C GLY A 89 -2.04 5.93 1.15
N ALA A 90 -0.74 5.87 1.33
CA ALA A 90 0.24 5.70 0.26
C ALA A 90 1.16 4.50 0.48
N ILE A 91 1.67 3.94 -0.63
CA ILE A 91 2.69 2.89 -0.60
C ILE A 91 3.87 3.33 -1.48
N GLY A 92 5.03 3.46 -0.86
CA GLY A 92 6.27 3.83 -1.54
C GLY A 92 7.33 2.74 -1.47
N VAL A 93 8.12 2.63 -2.53
CA VAL A 93 9.32 1.81 -2.58
C VAL A 93 10.54 2.71 -2.47
N MET A 94 11.44 2.37 -1.57
CA MET A 94 12.70 3.06 -1.38
C MET A 94 13.82 2.33 -2.10
N HIS A 95 14.65 3.09 -2.78
CA HIS A 95 15.88 2.67 -3.43
C HIS A 95 17.10 2.81 -2.51
N SER A 96 18.18 2.11 -2.81
CA SER A 96 19.40 2.15 -2.00
C SER A 96 20.13 3.50 -2.06
N ASP A 97 19.86 4.31 -3.07
CA ASP A 97 20.37 5.67 -3.21
C ASP A 97 19.58 6.73 -2.43
N GLY A 98 18.54 6.30 -1.70
CA GLY A 98 17.65 7.18 -0.93
C GLY A 98 16.52 7.80 -1.74
N SER A 99 16.44 7.55 -3.05
CA SER A 99 15.27 7.94 -3.84
C SER A 99 14.07 7.06 -3.54
N ALA A 100 12.87 7.57 -3.78
CA ALA A 100 11.64 6.84 -3.61
C ALA A 100 10.79 6.81 -4.88
N GLN A 101 10.11 5.70 -5.08
CA GLN A 101 9.09 5.52 -6.11
C GLN A 101 7.74 5.26 -5.45
N LEU A 102 6.74 6.07 -5.76
CA LEU A 102 5.37 5.80 -5.33
C LEU A 102 4.85 4.57 -6.08
N LEU A 103 4.49 3.53 -5.34
CA LEU A 103 3.96 2.30 -5.91
C LEU A 103 2.45 2.36 -6.09
N CYS A 104 1.75 3.02 -5.17
CA CYS A 104 0.35 3.37 -5.35
C CYS A 104 0.08 4.78 -4.81
N GLU A 105 -0.70 5.51 -5.57
CA GLU A 105 -1.20 6.84 -5.19
C GLU A 105 -2.37 6.70 -4.22
N PRO A 106 -2.60 7.73 -3.37
CA PRO A 106 -3.81 7.81 -2.56
C PRO A 106 -5.08 7.68 -3.42
N ASP A 107 -6.02 6.87 -2.98
CA ASP A 107 -7.33 6.72 -3.62
C ASP A 107 -8.32 7.68 -2.97
N GLY A 108 -8.19 8.95 -3.33
CA GLY A 108 -9.15 9.99 -2.95
C GLY A 108 -10.52 9.78 -3.60
N GLY A 109 -11.56 10.38 -3.02
CA GLY A 109 -12.90 10.40 -3.61
C GLY A 109 -12.97 11.35 -4.84
N ASP A 110 -14.17 11.50 -5.37
CA ASP A 110 -14.43 12.36 -6.54
C ASP A 110 -14.28 13.88 -6.22
N PHE A 111 -14.22 14.22 -4.93
CA PHE A 111 -13.99 15.59 -4.45
C PHE A 111 -12.76 15.65 -3.55
N SER A 112 -12.07 16.79 -3.59
CA SER A 112 -10.91 17.06 -2.73
C SER A 112 -11.27 16.84 -1.25
N GLY A 113 -10.43 16.07 -0.54
CA GLY A 113 -10.65 15.74 0.86
C GLY A 113 -11.64 14.60 1.13
N GLN A 114 -12.10 13.89 0.10
CA GLN A 114 -12.85 12.66 0.27
C GLN A 114 -11.91 11.47 0.30
N THR A 115 -12.13 10.58 1.28
CA THR A 115 -11.48 9.27 1.34
C THR A 115 -12.42 8.21 0.80
N ARG A 116 -11.94 7.34 -0.07
CA ARG A 116 -12.67 6.12 -0.43
C ARG A 116 -12.50 5.06 0.64
N PHE A 117 -13.59 4.43 1.01
CA PHE A 117 -13.60 3.36 1.99
C PHE A 117 -13.90 2.01 1.35
N LEU A 118 -13.57 0.96 2.08
CA LEU A 118 -13.95 -0.40 1.73
C LEU A 118 -15.48 -0.51 1.74
N SER A 119 -16.08 -0.66 0.56
CA SER A 119 -17.52 -0.61 0.32
C SER A 119 -17.95 -1.56 -0.80
N GLN A 120 -19.25 -1.73 -1.00
CA GLN A 120 -19.76 -2.54 -2.10
C GLN A 120 -19.26 -2.06 -3.46
N ASP A 121 -19.14 -0.75 -3.65
CA ASP A 121 -18.73 -0.15 -4.92
C ASP A 121 -17.22 -0.31 -5.17
N THR A 122 -16.40 -0.25 -4.12
CA THR A 122 -14.94 -0.36 -4.22
C THR A 122 -14.44 -1.81 -4.34
N VAL A 123 -15.27 -2.81 -3.99
CA VAL A 123 -14.91 -4.24 -4.08
C VAL A 123 -15.45 -4.94 -5.32
N THR A 124 -15.88 -4.20 -6.35
CA THR A 124 -16.19 -4.79 -7.65
C THR A 124 -14.92 -5.26 -8.35
N GLN A 125 -15.03 -6.23 -9.24
CA GLN A 125 -13.87 -6.78 -9.94
C GLN A 125 -13.06 -5.71 -10.67
N ASP A 126 -13.73 -4.81 -11.37
CA ASP A 126 -13.08 -3.75 -12.15
C ASP A 126 -12.34 -2.76 -11.25
N GLU A 127 -12.95 -2.37 -10.14
CA GLU A 127 -12.34 -1.46 -9.17
C GLU A 127 -11.13 -2.10 -8.47
N LEU A 128 -11.21 -3.38 -8.10
CA LEU A 128 -10.10 -4.11 -7.52
C LEU A 128 -8.93 -4.24 -8.50
N LEU A 129 -9.20 -4.52 -9.78
CA LEU A 129 -8.16 -4.64 -10.81
C LEU A 129 -7.44 -3.31 -11.10
N LYS A 130 -8.13 -2.17 -11.02
CA LYS A 130 -7.53 -0.84 -11.21
C LYS A 130 -6.52 -0.49 -10.12
N ARG A 131 -6.76 -0.96 -8.89
CA ARG A 131 -5.95 -0.66 -7.69
C ARG A 131 -4.73 -1.54 -7.53
N LEU A 132 -4.62 -2.60 -8.32
CA LEU A 132 -3.46 -3.47 -8.32
C LEU A 132 -2.32 -2.83 -9.10
N LYS A 133 -1.22 -2.52 -8.42
CA LYS A 133 0.03 -2.04 -9.03
C LYS A 133 1.15 -3.01 -8.71
N PHE A 134 2.14 -3.07 -9.58
CA PHE A 134 3.36 -3.84 -9.32
C PHE A 134 4.54 -3.30 -10.12
N SER A 135 5.73 -3.51 -9.60
CA SER A 135 6.99 -3.12 -10.20
C SER A 135 8.10 -4.13 -9.86
N MET A 136 9.15 -4.14 -10.67
CA MET A 136 10.40 -4.82 -10.36
C MET A 136 11.44 -3.77 -9.99
N VAL A 137 12.06 -3.95 -8.83
CA VAL A 137 13.02 -3.00 -8.25
C VAL A 137 14.36 -3.71 -8.07
N THR A 138 15.42 -3.22 -8.72
CA THR A 138 16.75 -3.84 -8.69
C THR A 138 17.58 -3.42 -7.49
N ASP A 139 17.37 -2.22 -6.99
CA ASP A 139 18.12 -1.57 -5.91
C ASP A 139 17.22 -1.28 -4.69
N PHE A 140 16.38 -2.23 -4.33
CA PHE A 140 15.41 -2.15 -3.27
C PHE A 140 16.04 -2.01 -1.88
N SER A 141 15.64 -0.97 -1.14
CA SER A 141 15.97 -0.75 0.28
C SER A 141 14.78 -1.04 1.21
N GLY A 142 13.57 -0.58 0.86
CA GLY A 142 12.39 -0.75 1.71
C GLY A 142 11.06 -0.60 1.00
N LEU A 143 10.00 -1.10 1.62
CA LEU A 143 8.61 -0.89 1.23
C LEU A 143 7.90 -0.21 2.40
N TYR A 144 7.34 0.98 2.17
CA TYR A 144 6.70 1.82 3.17
C TYR A 144 5.20 1.88 2.89
N LEU A 145 4.41 1.51 3.88
CA LEU A 145 2.95 1.64 3.87
C LEU A 145 2.58 2.68 4.90
N MET A 146 1.87 3.72 4.48
CA MET A 146 1.56 4.87 5.31
C MET A 146 0.06 5.18 5.22
N THR A 147 -0.54 5.46 6.37
CA THR A 147 -1.86 6.11 6.42
C THR A 147 -1.69 7.61 6.28
N ASP A 148 -2.81 8.32 6.07
CA ASP A 148 -2.89 9.79 6.02
C ASP A 148 -2.24 10.46 7.25
N GLY A 149 -2.36 9.88 8.44
CA GLY A 149 -1.70 10.37 9.65
C GLY A 149 -0.18 10.52 9.54
N ILE A 150 0.47 9.81 8.61
CA ILE A 150 1.89 9.98 8.29
C ILE A 150 2.09 10.70 6.97
N SER A 151 1.32 10.35 5.92
CA SER A 151 1.54 10.95 4.61
C SER A 151 1.22 12.45 4.59
N ASP A 152 0.17 12.90 5.26
CA ASP A 152 -0.23 14.30 5.24
C ASP A 152 0.81 15.24 5.87
N PRO A 153 1.31 14.99 7.09
CA PRO A 153 2.33 15.85 7.68
C PRO A 153 3.64 15.94 6.87
N TYR A 154 4.07 14.81 6.27
CA TYR A 154 5.34 14.78 5.54
C TYR A 154 5.22 15.28 4.11
N PHE A 155 4.15 14.93 3.41
CA PHE A 155 4.02 15.21 1.98
C PHE A 155 3.09 16.36 1.66
N GLN A 156 2.09 16.65 2.51
CA GLN A 156 1.12 17.76 2.42
C GLN A 156 0.19 17.71 1.19
N THR A 157 0.65 17.13 0.10
CA THR A 157 -0.11 16.95 -1.14
C THR A 157 0.41 15.74 -1.90
N ASP A 158 -0.37 15.21 -2.85
CA ASP A 158 0.06 14.11 -3.73
C ASP A 158 1.36 14.45 -4.46
N LYS A 159 1.54 15.70 -4.92
CA LYS A 159 2.79 16.17 -5.52
C LYS A 159 3.98 16.17 -4.57
N GLY A 160 3.74 16.31 -3.27
CA GLY A 160 4.78 16.18 -2.25
C GLY A 160 5.38 14.78 -2.21
N MET A 161 4.60 13.75 -2.57
CA MET A 161 5.07 12.37 -2.64
C MET A 161 6.01 12.10 -3.84
N GLU A 162 6.07 13.00 -4.80
CA GLU A 162 7.04 12.96 -5.91
C GLU A 162 8.37 13.64 -5.56
N MET A 163 8.47 14.29 -4.37
CA MET A 163 9.64 15.06 -3.93
C MET A 163 10.60 14.18 -3.11
N PRO A 164 11.82 13.86 -3.62
CA PRO A 164 12.76 12.99 -2.92
C PRO A 164 13.17 13.49 -1.53
N GLU A 165 13.27 14.81 -1.35
CA GLU A 165 13.64 15.43 -0.09
C GLU A 165 12.63 15.18 1.04
N ARG A 166 11.36 15.02 0.71
CA ARG A 166 10.31 14.70 1.70
C ARG A 166 10.40 13.26 2.17
N TRP A 167 10.70 12.35 1.25
CA TRP A 167 11.00 10.96 1.59
C TRP A 167 12.24 10.84 2.47
N ALA A 168 13.31 11.55 2.09
CA ALA A 168 14.55 11.58 2.88
C ALA A 168 14.29 12.08 4.32
N LYS A 169 13.44 13.10 4.47
CA LYS A 169 13.04 13.62 5.79
C LYS A 169 12.28 12.57 6.60
N LEU A 170 11.28 11.93 6.03
CA LEU A 170 10.51 10.87 6.71
C LEU A 170 11.43 9.73 7.17
N ILE A 171 12.34 9.27 6.30
CA ILE A 171 13.23 8.16 6.62
C ILE A 171 14.21 8.55 7.72
N GLN A 172 14.79 9.76 7.62
CA GLN A 172 15.70 10.25 8.64
C GLN A 172 15.02 10.30 10.02
N ASP A 173 13.78 10.77 10.08
CA ASP A 173 13.04 10.85 11.34
C ASP A 173 12.75 9.45 11.91
N ILE A 174 12.40 8.47 11.03
CA ILE A 174 12.20 7.07 11.44
C ILE A 174 13.51 6.47 11.96
N GLU A 175 14.63 6.69 11.26
CA GLU A 175 15.94 6.18 11.67
C GLU A 175 16.40 6.79 12.99
N ASP A 176 16.22 8.08 13.17
CA ASP A 176 16.57 8.81 14.40
C ASP A 176 15.75 8.30 15.59
N GLU A 177 14.45 8.11 15.43
CA GLU A 177 13.59 7.56 16.47
C GLU A 177 13.91 6.08 16.76
N ALA A 178 14.22 5.29 15.74
CA ALA A 178 14.64 3.91 15.92
C ALA A 178 15.99 3.81 16.67
N ALA A 179 16.96 4.67 16.34
CA ALA A 179 18.26 4.73 17.03
C ALA A 179 18.13 5.19 18.48
N LEU A 180 17.24 6.13 18.77
CA LEU A 180 16.93 6.56 20.12
C LEU A 180 16.21 5.47 20.91
N SER A 181 15.29 4.77 20.29
CA SER A 181 14.53 3.66 20.89
C SER A 181 15.43 2.49 21.31
N GLN A 182 16.52 2.22 20.57
CA GLN A 182 17.50 1.17 20.94
C GLN A 182 18.28 1.49 22.20
N ARG A 183 18.39 2.78 22.59
CA ARG A 183 19.10 3.24 23.79
C ARG A 183 18.21 3.29 25.02
N ASP A 184 16.90 3.19 24.84
CA ASP A 184 15.92 3.28 25.92
C ASP A 184 15.40 1.87 26.27
N SER A 185 15.27 1.57 27.56
CA SER A 185 14.69 0.32 28.04
C SER A 185 13.21 0.13 27.66
N ASP A 186 12.57 1.18 27.16
CA ASP A 186 11.16 1.22 26.76
C ASP A 186 11.02 1.66 25.27
N SER A 187 11.70 0.93 24.39
CA SER A 187 11.79 1.26 22.95
C SER A 187 10.42 1.39 22.26
N GLY A 188 9.39 0.69 22.73
CA GLY A 188 8.05 0.77 22.16
C GLY A 188 7.35 2.11 22.42
N ARG A 189 7.57 2.73 23.57
CA ARG A 189 6.92 4.00 23.94
C ARG A 189 7.34 5.17 23.07
N ARG A 190 8.60 5.21 22.66
CA ARG A 190 9.10 6.31 21.83
C ARG A 190 8.44 6.37 20.48
N LEU A 191 8.36 5.23 19.82
CA LEU A 191 7.69 5.14 18.51
C LEU A 191 6.20 5.49 18.63
N VAL A 192 5.53 5.01 19.68
CA VAL A 192 4.12 5.37 19.94
C VAL A 192 3.99 6.87 20.17
N SER A 193 4.84 7.50 21.02
CA SER A 193 4.79 8.94 21.26
C SER A 193 5.09 9.77 20.02
N TRP A 194 5.97 9.28 19.13
CA TRP A 194 6.24 9.92 17.85
C TRP A 194 5.04 9.83 16.90
N LEU A 195 4.36 8.69 16.84
CA LEU A 195 3.13 8.52 16.07
C LEU A 195 1.99 9.37 16.64
N ASP A 196 1.82 9.41 17.98
CA ASP A 196 0.80 10.22 18.65
C ASP A 196 1.00 11.73 18.43
N PHE A 197 2.23 12.18 18.18
CA PHE A 197 2.51 13.59 17.87
C PHE A 197 1.93 14.01 16.52
N TRP A 198 1.79 13.07 15.58
CA TRP A 198 1.30 13.32 14.23
C TRP A 198 -0.21 12.98 14.06
N SER A 199 -0.83 12.31 15.03
CA SER A 199 -2.25 11.98 15.02
C SER A 199 -3.09 13.09 15.65
#